data_52f2d50cedb80162f0b154a0ec0d5633
#
_entry.id   52f2d50cedb80162f0b154a0ec0d5633
#
_cell.length_a   1.000
_cell.length_b   1.000
_cell.length_c   1.000
_cell.angle_alpha   90.00
_cell.angle_beta   90.00
_cell.angle_gamma   90.00
#
_symmetry.space_group_name_H-M   'P 1'
#
loop_
_entity.id
_entity.type
_entity.pdbx_description
1 polymer ?
#
loop_
_entity_poly.entity_id
_entity_poly.type
_entity_poly.pdbx_seq_one_letter_code
_entity_poly.pdbx_strand_id
1 'polypeptide(L)'
;MLGLEKLGLRAPPPGLTQDSGTGLKTENCVLLFPTNGVGFGHFTRMYAVAKAIRKQSPDTEVVFFTPMPTLHVPYIDDFPTYHIAGKYKFKDMSSSQWNGLVEEQLLMILDAHNPKMFMFDGAFPYRGMLNAVRRKPEMKKVWMRRGMFKKGSKIPVDSIQFFDTIIHPGDAIPAKKDEINHSNDVLHVPPILLIQPEEMLSKFDARGRLGLPQSSKVWYVQLGAGQINDIQSEIRITIEALLKIDPECYVVVGESLLGNRISFSNERVRILRDYPNAIYFKGFDYAIQAGGYNSFHEMRTMAMPTIFYPNMNTGMDDQLARCKVAEEEGWGLVVEHRVKENIDAAVRAIVILQQDKSLDSMVHDSTEWIGELINDETNLANFEH
;
A
#
# COMPACT_ATOMS: atom_id res chain seq x y z
N MET A 1 23.50 -25.43 32.94
CA MET A 1 22.16 -25.16 33.57
C MET A 1 22.21 -24.40 34.90
N LEU A 2 23.33 -24.21 35.54
CA LEU A 2 23.45 -23.57 36.88
C LEU A 2 23.52 -22.01 36.85
N GLY A 3 23.44 -21.36 35.75
CA GLY A 3 23.57 -19.90 35.64
C GLY A 3 22.27 -19.10 35.61
N LEU A 4 21.16 -19.69 35.15
CA LEU A 4 19.89 -18.97 34.93
C LEU A 4 19.06 -18.88 36.23
N GLU A 5 19.19 -19.82 37.14
CA GLU A 5 18.51 -19.77 38.46
C GLU A 5 18.97 -18.60 39.34
N LYS A 6 20.23 -18.18 39.22
CA LYS A 6 20.77 -17.02 39.95
C LYS A 6 20.20 -15.68 39.49
N LEU A 7 19.59 -15.62 38.32
CA LEU A 7 18.98 -14.41 37.73
C LEU A 7 17.45 -14.38 37.94
N GLY A 8 16.87 -15.32 38.67
CA GLY A 8 15.41 -15.39 38.90
C GLY A 8 14.61 -15.74 37.61
N LEU A 9 15.28 -16.18 36.56
CA LEU A 9 14.62 -16.63 35.34
C LEU A 9 14.19 -18.08 35.52
N ARG A 10 12.89 -18.33 35.43
CA ARG A 10 12.34 -19.68 35.43
C ARG A 10 12.82 -20.42 34.20
N ALA A 11 13.25 -21.67 34.35
CA ALA A 11 13.47 -22.55 33.23
C ALA A 11 12.19 -22.62 32.37
N PRO A 12 12.27 -22.60 31.04
CA PRO A 12 11.11 -22.78 30.18
C PRO A 12 10.42 -24.11 30.55
N PRO A 13 9.08 -24.15 30.48
CA PRO A 13 8.33 -25.38 30.81
C PRO A 13 8.86 -26.55 29.94
N PRO A 14 8.93 -27.77 30.52
CA PRO A 14 9.31 -28.96 29.77
C PRO A 14 8.36 -29.13 28.57
N GLY A 15 8.88 -29.18 27.36
CA GLY A 15 8.11 -29.24 26.13
C GLY A 15 8.35 -28.08 25.17
N LEU A 16 8.80 -26.90 25.64
CA LEU A 16 9.20 -25.81 24.76
C LEU A 16 10.64 -25.96 24.21
N THR A 17 11.40 -26.92 24.73
CA THR A 17 12.76 -27.25 24.26
C THR A 17 12.82 -28.47 23.37
N GLN A 18 11.73 -29.21 23.22
CA GLN A 18 11.58 -30.18 22.15
C GLN A 18 10.87 -29.51 21.01
N ASP A 19 11.60 -28.74 20.24
CA ASP A 19 11.30 -28.59 18.85
C ASP A 19 11.37 -29.99 18.25
N SER A 20 10.24 -30.71 18.32
CA SER A 20 10.01 -31.86 17.48
C SER A 20 9.99 -31.28 16.07
N GLY A 21 11.13 -31.23 15.40
CA GLY A 21 11.37 -30.69 14.07
C GLY A 21 10.48 -31.26 12.96
N THR A 22 9.18 -31.24 13.17
CA THR A 22 8.11 -31.50 12.22
C THR A 22 7.38 -30.23 11.85
N GLY A 23 7.90 -29.04 12.18
CA GLY A 23 7.61 -27.86 11.43
C GLY A 23 8.13 -28.14 10.01
N LEU A 24 7.22 -28.41 9.09
CA LEU A 24 7.49 -28.40 7.66
C LEU A 24 8.25 -27.10 7.41
N LYS A 25 9.60 -27.17 7.25
CA LYS A 25 10.35 -26.07 6.64
C LYS A 25 9.74 -25.97 5.27
N THR A 26 8.94 -24.95 5.05
CA THR A 26 8.45 -24.63 3.73
C THR A 26 9.69 -24.45 2.87
N GLU A 27 9.82 -25.25 1.82
CA GLU A 27 11.01 -25.20 0.94
C GLU A 27 11.12 -23.83 0.28
N ASN A 28 10.02 -23.08 0.23
CA ASN A 28 9.89 -21.76 -0.37
C ASN A 28 9.48 -20.70 0.66
N CYS A 29 10.32 -19.68 0.80
CA CYS A 29 10.00 -18.50 1.61
C CYS A 29 10.23 -17.22 0.79
N VAL A 30 9.32 -16.26 0.91
CA VAL A 30 9.43 -14.93 0.31
C VAL A 30 9.45 -13.89 1.42
N LEU A 31 10.48 -13.05 1.43
CA LEU A 31 10.62 -11.94 2.38
C LEU A 31 10.24 -10.62 1.72
N LEU A 32 9.22 -9.97 2.25
CA LEU A 32 8.68 -8.70 1.75
C LEU A 32 9.14 -7.53 2.64
N PHE A 33 9.74 -6.52 2.03
CA PHE A 33 10.19 -5.32 2.73
C PHE A 33 9.54 -4.06 2.17
N PRO A 34 8.27 -3.77 2.52
CA PRO A 34 7.67 -2.46 2.25
C PRO A 34 8.25 -1.39 3.16
N THR A 35 8.64 -0.25 2.58
CA THR A 35 9.05 0.91 3.37
C THR A 35 7.84 1.59 4.03
N ASN A 36 8.09 2.39 5.05
CA ASN A 36 7.11 3.32 5.58
C ASN A 36 7.38 4.70 5.01
N GLY A 37 6.54 5.11 4.04
CA GLY A 37 6.49 6.49 3.58
C GLY A 37 5.57 7.34 4.45
N VAL A 38 4.96 8.37 3.84
CA VAL A 38 3.98 9.23 4.49
C VAL A 38 2.62 8.53 4.70
N GLY A 39 2.39 7.39 4.03
CA GLY A 39 1.15 6.63 4.07
C GLY A 39 1.34 5.14 3.82
N PHE A 40 0.24 4.42 3.73
CA PHE A 40 0.17 2.97 3.59
C PHE A 40 0.59 2.40 2.22
N GLY A 41 0.82 3.23 1.19
CA GLY A 41 0.90 2.80 -0.21
C GLY A 41 1.85 1.63 -0.49
N HIS A 42 3.08 1.68 0.04
CA HIS A 42 4.07 0.60 -0.13
C HIS A 42 3.61 -0.68 0.59
N PHE A 43 3.15 -0.55 1.83
CA PHE A 43 2.67 -1.68 2.60
C PHE A 43 1.44 -2.31 1.94
N THR A 44 0.46 -1.53 1.50
CA THR A 44 -0.77 -2.02 0.86
C THR A 44 -0.45 -2.84 -0.39
N ARG A 45 0.49 -2.38 -1.24
CA ARG A 45 0.90 -3.16 -2.43
C ARG A 45 1.57 -4.48 -2.04
N MET A 46 2.52 -4.45 -1.10
CA MET A 46 3.18 -5.67 -0.64
C MET A 46 2.22 -6.62 0.07
N TYR A 47 1.21 -6.09 0.74
CA TYR A 47 0.19 -6.90 1.37
C TYR A 47 -0.73 -7.56 0.33
N ALA A 48 -1.05 -6.87 -0.76
CA ALA A 48 -1.74 -7.47 -1.91
C ALA A 48 -0.91 -8.62 -2.53
N VAL A 49 0.39 -8.39 -2.72
CA VAL A 49 1.34 -9.41 -3.19
C VAL A 49 1.36 -10.61 -2.23
N ALA A 50 1.45 -10.40 -0.93
CA ALA A 50 1.45 -11.47 0.07
C ALA A 50 0.19 -12.33 0.00
N LYS A 51 -0.99 -11.70 -0.11
CA LYS A 51 -2.27 -12.41 -0.25
C LYS A 51 -2.34 -13.21 -1.55
N ALA A 52 -1.82 -12.65 -2.65
CA ALA A 52 -1.77 -13.34 -3.93
C ALA A 52 -0.81 -14.52 -3.92
N ILE A 53 0.39 -14.39 -3.31
CA ILE A 53 1.33 -15.51 -3.11
C ILE A 53 0.63 -16.63 -2.35
N ARG A 54 0.00 -16.33 -1.22
CA ARG A 54 -0.73 -17.34 -0.42
C ARG A 54 -1.84 -18.02 -1.20
N LYS A 55 -2.57 -17.29 -2.05
CA LYS A 55 -3.63 -17.84 -2.89
C LYS A 55 -3.10 -18.78 -3.97
N GLN A 56 -2.00 -18.41 -4.61
CA GLN A 56 -1.42 -19.14 -5.74
C GLN A 56 -0.45 -20.25 -5.31
N SER A 57 0.25 -20.07 -4.20
CA SER A 57 1.23 -20.99 -3.64
C SER A 57 1.06 -21.11 -2.13
N PRO A 58 0.05 -21.85 -1.65
CA PRO A 58 -0.30 -21.94 -0.22
C PRO A 58 0.82 -22.43 0.68
N ASP A 59 1.75 -23.23 0.14
CA ASP A 59 2.89 -23.80 0.85
C ASP A 59 4.08 -22.84 0.95
N THR A 60 4.01 -21.66 0.31
CA THR A 60 5.05 -20.64 0.40
C THR A 60 4.90 -19.81 1.68
N GLU A 61 5.92 -19.79 2.50
CA GLU A 61 6.00 -18.89 3.64
C GLU A 61 6.19 -17.46 3.15
N VAL A 62 5.36 -16.52 3.64
CA VAL A 62 5.50 -15.10 3.34
C VAL A 62 5.79 -14.35 4.62
N VAL A 63 6.95 -13.72 4.71
CA VAL A 63 7.44 -13.00 5.87
C VAL A 63 7.52 -11.50 5.57
N PHE A 64 7.11 -10.67 6.51
CA PHE A 64 7.31 -9.22 6.41
C PHE A 64 8.44 -8.73 7.29
N PHE A 65 9.25 -7.81 6.75
CA PHE A 65 10.10 -6.93 7.53
C PHE A 65 9.78 -5.48 7.18
N THR A 66 9.33 -4.66 8.13
CA THR A 66 8.78 -3.34 7.80
C THR A 66 8.95 -2.32 8.92
N PRO A 67 9.17 -1.04 8.60
CA PRO A 67 9.05 0.06 9.56
C PRO A 67 7.59 0.52 9.79
N MET A 68 6.60 -0.17 9.21
CA MET A 68 5.18 0.11 9.39
C MET A 68 4.73 -0.27 10.80
N PRO A 69 4.08 0.64 11.56
CA PRO A 69 3.72 0.36 12.96
C PRO A 69 2.42 -0.45 13.13
N THR A 70 1.64 -0.66 12.06
CA THR A 70 0.33 -1.33 12.12
C THR A 70 0.43 -2.84 11.96
N LEU A 71 1.18 -3.49 12.84
CA LEU A 71 1.52 -4.91 12.76
C LEU A 71 0.31 -5.85 12.88
N HIS A 72 -0.80 -5.38 13.45
CA HIS A 72 -2.04 -6.16 13.53
C HIS A 72 -2.64 -6.48 12.15
N VAL A 73 -2.35 -5.68 11.12
CA VAL A 73 -2.87 -5.92 9.77
C VAL A 73 -2.34 -7.23 9.17
N PRO A 74 -1.02 -7.44 9.02
CA PRO A 74 -0.52 -8.72 8.53
C PRO A 74 -0.73 -9.86 9.53
N TYR A 75 -0.80 -9.55 10.84
CA TYR A 75 -1.03 -10.55 11.89
C TYR A 75 -2.41 -11.23 11.79
N ILE A 76 -3.45 -10.49 11.40
CA ILE A 76 -4.80 -11.06 11.22
C ILE A 76 -4.83 -12.16 10.15
N ASP A 77 -3.99 -12.03 9.14
CA ASP A 77 -3.84 -13.01 8.05
C ASP A 77 -2.64 -13.98 8.30
N ASP A 78 -2.16 -14.12 9.53
CA ASP A 78 -1.08 -15.03 9.93
C ASP A 78 0.22 -14.86 9.11
N PHE A 79 0.59 -13.61 8.76
CA PHE A 79 1.88 -13.33 8.16
C PHE A 79 2.92 -13.00 9.24
N PRO A 80 3.97 -13.82 9.41
CA PRO A 80 5.09 -13.48 10.28
C PRO A 80 5.65 -12.11 9.92
N THR A 81 5.77 -11.23 10.94
CA THR A 81 6.14 -9.83 10.70
C THR A 81 7.17 -9.34 11.69
N TYR A 82 8.32 -8.93 11.18
CA TYR A 82 9.36 -8.26 11.92
C TYR A 82 9.25 -6.74 11.73
N HIS A 83 9.52 -5.99 12.77
CA HIS A 83 9.39 -4.54 12.77
C HIS A 83 10.67 -3.83 13.19
N ILE A 84 11.01 -2.78 12.45
CA ILE A 84 12.03 -1.82 12.84
C ILE A 84 11.44 -0.41 12.78
N ALA A 85 11.53 0.36 13.88
CA ALA A 85 11.06 1.73 13.86
C ALA A 85 11.84 2.58 12.84
N GLY A 86 11.14 3.42 12.09
CA GLY A 86 11.77 4.31 11.10
C GLY A 86 12.80 5.26 11.72
N LYS A 87 13.83 5.62 10.96
CA LYS A 87 14.96 6.49 11.41
C LYS A 87 14.49 7.74 12.15
N TYR A 88 13.44 8.39 11.67
CA TYR A 88 12.90 9.63 12.22
C TYR A 88 12.24 9.48 13.61
N LYS A 89 12.04 8.28 14.09
CA LYS A 89 11.55 8.00 15.46
C LYS A 89 12.66 8.07 16.50
N PHE A 90 13.91 8.06 16.09
CA PHE A 90 15.08 8.13 16.97
C PHE A 90 15.68 9.53 16.92
N LYS A 91 15.75 10.24 18.08
CA LYS A 91 16.26 11.62 18.15
C LYS A 91 17.75 11.71 17.77
N ASP A 92 18.58 10.90 18.42
CA ASP A 92 20.04 11.04 18.41
C ASP A 92 20.75 9.97 17.57
N MET A 93 20.01 9.05 16.96
CA MET A 93 20.59 8.00 16.14
C MET A 93 20.98 8.55 14.77
N SER A 94 22.22 8.35 14.35
CA SER A 94 22.67 8.70 12.99
C SER A 94 22.06 7.76 11.95
N SER A 95 22.03 8.18 10.67
CA SER A 95 21.59 7.31 9.58
C SER A 95 22.47 6.08 9.42
N SER A 96 23.77 6.18 9.73
CA SER A 96 24.68 5.03 9.70
C SER A 96 24.33 4.01 10.77
N GLN A 97 24.08 4.44 12.01
CA GLN A 97 23.68 3.56 13.10
C GLN A 97 22.33 2.86 12.80
N TRP A 98 21.35 3.62 12.29
CA TRP A 98 20.06 3.03 11.92
C TRP A 98 20.21 2.00 10.80
N ASN A 99 21.05 2.28 9.78
CA ASN A 99 21.34 1.30 8.74
C ASN A 99 22.05 0.05 9.29
N GLY A 100 22.89 0.19 10.31
CA GLY A 100 23.48 -0.95 11.01
C GLY A 100 22.43 -1.84 11.65
N LEU A 101 21.44 -1.23 12.34
CA LEU A 101 20.33 -2.01 12.92
C LEU A 101 19.49 -2.70 11.85
N VAL A 102 19.22 -2.04 10.71
CA VAL A 102 18.52 -2.66 9.59
C VAL A 102 19.28 -3.87 9.06
N GLU A 103 20.61 -3.74 8.88
CA GLU A 103 21.49 -4.80 8.42
C GLU A 103 21.47 -6.00 9.37
N GLU A 104 21.69 -5.77 10.66
CA GLU A 104 21.73 -6.83 11.69
C GLU A 104 20.40 -7.59 11.78
N GLN A 105 19.28 -6.87 11.87
CA GLN A 105 17.96 -7.50 11.94
C GLN A 105 17.64 -8.27 10.66
N LEU A 106 17.93 -7.70 9.50
CA LEU A 106 17.66 -8.37 8.24
C LEU A 106 18.51 -9.63 8.07
N LEU A 107 19.78 -9.62 8.46
CA LEU A 107 20.62 -10.83 8.44
C LEU A 107 20.06 -11.94 9.34
N MET A 108 19.60 -11.59 10.53
CA MET A 108 18.96 -12.55 11.43
C MET A 108 17.70 -13.17 10.79
N ILE A 109 16.86 -12.36 10.12
CA ILE A 109 15.67 -12.85 9.44
C ILE A 109 16.03 -13.74 8.25
N LEU A 110 17.04 -13.32 7.44
CA LEU A 110 17.54 -14.10 6.30
C LEU A 110 18.10 -15.46 6.73
N ASP A 111 18.77 -15.53 7.88
CA ASP A 111 19.29 -16.81 8.41
C ASP A 111 18.18 -17.68 9.03
N ALA A 112 17.18 -17.09 9.66
CA ALA A 112 16.07 -17.81 10.28
C ALA A 112 15.13 -18.45 9.25
N HIS A 113 14.79 -17.72 8.18
CA HIS A 113 13.78 -18.12 7.20
C HIS A 113 14.38 -18.65 5.88
N ASN A 114 15.64 -18.36 5.60
CA ASN A 114 16.33 -18.72 4.35
C ASN A 114 15.49 -18.46 3.08
N PRO A 115 15.01 -17.21 2.86
CA PRO A 115 14.10 -16.93 1.76
C PRO A 115 14.77 -17.14 0.40
N LYS A 116 14.00 -17.66 -0.56
CA LYS A 116 14.40 -17.77 -1.96
C LYS A 116 14.27 -16.45 -2.70
N MET A 117 13.34 -15.60 -2.25
CA MET A 117 13.09 -14.30 -2.84
C MET A 117 13.00 -13.21 -1.76
N PHE A 118 13.63 -12.10 -2.05
CA PHE A 118 13.51 -10.85 -1.30
C PHE A 118 12.87 -9.78 -2.20
N MET A 119 11.75 -9.21 -1.76
CA MET A 119 11.08 -8.16 -2.51
C MET A 119 11.03 -6.86 -1.69
N PHE A 120 11.54 -5.79 -2.28
CA PHE A 120 11.56 -4.46 -1.69
C PHE A 120 10.55 -3.54 -2.38
N ASP A 121 9.75 -2.80 -1.62
CA ASP A 121 8.89 -1.72 -2.14
C ASP A 121 9.21 -0.41 -1.43
N GLY A 122 9.81 0.50 -2.17
CA GLY A 122 10.21 1.80 -1.66
C GLY A 122 10.88 2.66 -2.72
N ALA A 123 10.92 3.96 -2.47
CA ALA A 123 11.57 4.91 -3.39
C ALA A 123 13.10 4.82 -3.34
N PHE A 124 13.66 4.57 -2.16
CA PHE A 124 15.10 4.53 -1.92
C PHE A 124 15.49 3.29 -1.10
N PRO A 125 16.25 2.35 -1.69
CA PRO A 125 16.80 1.23 -0.96
C PRO A 125 17.73 1.69 0.18
N TYR A 126 17.58 1.09 1.34
CA TYR A 126 18.42 1.40 2.49
C TYR A 126 19.79 0.73 2.38
N ARG A 127 20.84 1.44 2.76
CA ARG A 127 22.21 0.88 2.70
C ARG A 127 22.34 -0.40 3.54
N GLY A 128 21.78 -0.42 4.74
CA GLY A 128 21.82 -1.62 5.60
C GLY A 128 21.09 -2.81 4.97
N MET A 129 19.97 -2.56 4.31
CA MET A 129 19.26 -3.59 3.56
C MET A 129 20.12 -4.13 2.40
N LEU A 130 20.70 -3.24 1.57
CA LEU A 130 21.56 -3.65 0.46
C LEU A 130 22.77 -4.48 0.94
N ASN A 131 23.38 -4.09 2.06
CA ASN A 131 24.48 -4.85 2.65
C ASN A 131 24.05 -6.27 3.06
N ALA A 132 22.88 -6.39 3.68
CA ALA A 132 22.38 -7.70 4.11
C ALA A 132 22.06 -8.63 2.92
N VAL A 133 21.28 -8.15 1.93
CA VAL A 133 20.83 -8.99 0.81
C VAL A 133 21.99 -9.42 -0.10
N ARG A 134 23.07 -8.65 -0.17
CA ARG A 134 24.30 -9.03 -0.91
C ARG A 134 24.98 -10.26 -0.34
N ARG A 135 24.76 -10.61 0.92
CA ARG A 135 25.35 -11.82 1.54
C ARG A 135 24.62 -13.11 1.18
N LYS A 136 23.50 -13.00 0.46
CA LYS A 136 22.72 -14.15 -0.05
C LYS A 136 22.65 -14.03 -1.59
N PRO A 137 23.75 -14.37 -2.31
CA PRO A 137 23.80 -14.22 -3.76
C PRO A 137 22.77 -15.09 -4.49
N GLU A 138 22.45 -16.26 -3.95
CA GLU A 138 21.48 -17.22 -4.49
C GLU A 138 20.02 -16.77 -4.37
N MET A 139 19.73 -15.83 -3.47
CA MET A 139 18.39 -15.31 -3.25
C MET A 139 18.03 -14.30 -4.35
N LYS A 140 16.89 -14.47 -5.02
CA LYS A 140 16.37 -13.51 -6.00
C LYS A 140 15.98 -12.20 -5.32
N LYS A 141 16.42 -11.08 -5.84
CA LYS A 141 16.20 -9.74 -5.31
C LYS A 141 15.33 -8.96 -6.27
N VAL A 142 14.14 -8.58 -5.81
CA VAL A 142 13.14 -7.88 -6.60
C VAL A 142 12.89 -6.48 -6.01
N TRP A 143 12.88 -5.47 -6.86
CA TRP A 143 12.51 -4.12 -6.46
C TRP A 143 11.22 -3.70 -7.13
N MET A 144 10.16 -3.55 -6.35
CA MET A 144 8.92 -2.93 -6.81
C MET A 144 9.09 -1.41 -6.79
N ARG A 145 9.22 -0.83 -7.96
CA ARG A 145 9.55 0.56 -8.17
C ARG A 145 8.55 1.21 -9.11
N ARG A 146 7.79 2.18 -8.62
CA ARG A 146 6.96 2.97 -9.53
C ARG A 146 7.85 3.75 -10.49
N GLY A 147 7.55 3.69 -11.79
CA GLY A 147 8.32 4.36 -12.84
C GLY A 147 8.07 5.86 -12.97
N MET A 148 7.14 6.41 -12.16
CA MET A 148 6.70 7.80 -12.28
C MET A 148 7.25 8.65 -11.15
N PHE A 149 8.04 9.66 -11.53
CA PHE A 149 8.60 10.65 -10.61
C PHE A 149 8.37 12.06 -11.14
N LYS A 150 8.13 13.02 -10.25
CA LYS A 150 8.10 14.44 -10.60
C LYS A 150 9.38 14.83 -11.33
N LYS A 151 9.25 15.75 -12.29
CA LYS A 151 10.40 16.34 -12.99
C LYS A 151 11.43 16.88 -11.98
N GLY A 152 12.69 16.45 -12.11
CA GLY A 152 13.78 16.86 -11.22
C GLY A 152 13.96 15.99 -9.96
N SER A 153 13.17 14.93 -9.78
CA SER A 153 13.40 13.96 -8.70
C SER A 153 14.74 13.26 -8.86
N LYS A 154 15.46 13.11 -7.75
CA LYS A 154 16.69 12.30 -7.72
C LYS A 154 16.31 10.83 -7.62
N ILE A 155 16.71 10.06 -8.61
CA ILE A 155 16.43 8.61 -8.67
C ILE A 155 17.70 7.88 -8.24
N PRO A 156 17.61 6.87 -7.34
CA PRO A 156 18.78 6.12 -6.88
C PRO A 156 19.20 5.07 -7.93
N VAL A 157 19.70 5.55 -9.08
CA VAL A 157 20.10 4.69 -10.21
C VAL A 157 21.16 3.67 -9.79
N ASP A 158 22.12 4.09 -8.96
CA ASP A 158 23.19 3.23 -8.45
C ASP A 158 22.70 2.02 -7.65
N SER A 159 21.46 2.07 -7.14
CA SER A 159 20.88 0.97 -6.36
C SER A 159 20.28 -0.13 -7.24
N ILE A 160 20.02 0.13 -8.51
CA ILE A 160 19.39 -0.83 -9.44
C ILE A 160 20.25 -2.09 -9.59
N GLN A 161 21.57 -1.95 -9.66
CA GLN A 161 22.52 -3.05 -9.83
C GLN A 161 22.46 -4.11 -8.71
N PHE A 162 21.79 -3.85 -7.61
CA PHE A 162 21.66 -4.80 -6.49
C PHE A 162 20.41 -5.69 -6.60
N PHE A 163 19.60 -5.51 -7.63
CA PHE A 163 18.36 -6.25 -7.84
C PHE A 163 18.42 -7.01 -9.15
N ASP A 164 17.89 -8.21 -9.14
CA ASP A 164 17.82 -9.09 -10.31
C ASP A 164 16.65 -8.67 -11.22
N THR A 165 15.51 -8.33 -10.62
CA THR A 165 14.28 -7.91 -11.32
C THR A 165 13.76 -6.59 -10.79
N ILE A 166 13.32 -5.71 -11.68
CA ILE A 166 12.59 -4.47 -11.35
C ILE A 166 11.14 -4.62 -11.79
N ILE A 167 10.20 -4.47 -10.86
CA ILE A 167 8.78 -4.48 -11.17
C ILE A 167 8.27 -3.04 -11.24
N HIS A 168 7.67 -2.68 -12.36
CA HIS A 168 6.96 -1.42 -12.55
C HIS A 168 5.45 -1.64 -12.50
N PRO A 169 4.79 -1.40 -11.35
CA PRO A 169 3.33 -1.37 -11.30
C PRO A 169 2.81 -0.25 -12.20
N GLY A 170 1.82 -0.56 -13.03
CA GLY A 170 1.20 0.37 -13.95
C GLY A 170 0.67 1.63 -13.25
N ASP A 171 0.73 2.75 -13.93
CA ASP A 171 0.14 4.01 -13.46
C ASP A 171 -0.68 4.63 -14.60
N ALA A 172 -1.59 5.55 -14.29
CA ALA A 172 -2.35 6.30 -15.27
C ALA A 172 -1.45 7.19 -16.15
N ILE A 173 -0.28 7.55 -15.62
CA ILE A 173 0.70 8.37 -16.31
C ILE A 173 1.82 7.47 -16.84
N PRO A 174 2.25 7.62 -18.13
CA PRO A 174 3.29 6.77 -18.68
C PRO A 174 4.64 7.00 -17.98
N ALA A 175 5.36 5.91 -17.72
CA ALA A 175 6.73 5.97 -17.23
C ALA A 175 7.65 6.62 -18.25
N LYS A 176 8.62 7.40 -17.78
CA LYS A 176 9.61 8.02 -18.69
C LYS A 176 10.55 6.95 -19.24
N LYS A 177 10.71 6.92 -20.56
CA LYS A 177 11.54 5.94 -21.29
C LYS A 177 13.03 5.97 -20.92
N ASP A 178 13.54 7.08 -20.38
CA ASP A 178 14.98 7.31 -20.20
C ASP A 178 15.61 6.57 -19.00
N GLU A 179 14.80 5.86 -18.19
CA GLU A 179 15.26 5.23 -16.95
C GLU A 179 15.46 3.72 -17.06
N ILE A 180 15.22 3.10 -18.21
CA ILE A 180 15.07 1.64 -18.36
C ILE A 180 16.31 0.96 -18.99
N ASN A 181 17.36 1.68 -19.31
CA ASN A 181 18.55 1.12 -19.98
C ASN A 181 19.51 0.42 -19.00
N HIS A 182 19.01 -0.45 -18.13
CA HIS A 182 19.84 -1.30 -17.28
C HIS A 182 19.66 -2.78 -17.65
N SER A 183 20.69 -3.57 -17.40
CA SER A 183 20.79 -5.00 -17.69
C SER A 183 19.84 -5.89 -16.86
N ASN A 184 18.94 -5.31 -16.09
CA ASN A 184 18.03 -6.05 -15.21
C ASN A 184 16.74 -6.38 -15.96
N ASP A 185 16.13 -7.49 -15.63
CA ASP A 185 14.80 -7.83 -16.10
C ASP A 185 13.79 -6.83 -15.56
N VAL A 186 13.07 -6.16 -16.47
CA VAL A 186 12.03 -5.19 -16.12
C VAL A 186 10.68 -5.80 -16.44
N LEU A 187 9.89 -6.00 -15.40
CA LEU A 187 8.53 -6.52 -15.52
C LEU A 187 7.53 -5.38 -15.34
N HIS A 188 6.70 -5.14 -16.35
CA HIS A 188 5.57 -4.21 -16.27
C HIS A 188 4.30 -4.97 -15.90
N VAL A 189 3.69 -4.60 -14.78
CA VAL A 189 2.48 -5.26 -14.27
C VAL A 189 1.31 -4.25 -14.18
N PRO A 190 0.05 -4.71 -14.21
CA PRO A 190 -1.09 -3.83 -13.95
C PRO A 190 -0.99 -3.09 -12.62
N PRO A 191 -1.79 -2.04 -12.39
CA PRO A 191 -1.91 -1.41 -11.07
C PRO A 191 -2.27 -2.44 -10.01
N ILE A 192 -1.53 -2.48 -8.90
CA ILE A 192 -1.72 -3.48 -7.84
C ILE A 192 -2.75 -2.97 -6.85
N LEU A 193 -3.88 -3.67 -6.76
CA LEU A 193 -4.97 -3.39 -5.83
C LEU A 193 -5.01 -4.45 -4.72
N LEU A 194 -5.29 -4.02 -3.49
CA LEU A 194 -5.42 -4.93 -2.35
C LEU A 194 -6.75 -5.69 -2.37
N ILE A 195 -7.81 -5.03 -2.80
CA ILE A 195 -9.17 -5.59 -2.88
C ILE A 195 -9.63 -5.49 -4.32
N GLN A 196 -9.98 -6.63 -4.89
CA GLN A 196 -10.59 -6.68 -6.22
C GLN A 196 -12.09 -6.37 -6.12
N PRO A 197 -12.74 -5.88 -7.19
CA PRO A 197 -14.18 -5.56 -7.17
C PRO A 197 -15.06 -6.71 -6.69
N GLU A 198 -14.69 -7.96 -6.98
CA GLU A 198 -15.43 -9.16 -6.59
C GLU A 198 -15.37 -9.43 -5.08
N GLU A 199 -14.29 -8.99 -4.42
CA GLU A 199 -14.07 -9.15 -2.99
C GLU A 199 -14.80 -8.09 -2.15
N MET A 200 -15.30 -7.02 -2.79
CA MET A 200 -16.02 -5.95 -2.12
C MET A 200 -17.39 -6.39 -1.64
N LEU A 201 -17.80 -5.85 -0.50
CA LEU A 201 -19.18 -6.03 -0.01
C LEU A 201 -20.19 -5.51 -1.04
N SER A 202 -21.36 -6.14 -1.10
CA SER A 202 -22.46 -5.59 -1.85
C SER A 202 -22.84 -4.19 -1.35
N LYS A 203 -23.47 -3.36 -2.18
CA LYS A 203 -23.97 -2.03 -1.75
C LYS A 203 -24.84 -2.14 -0.50
N PHE A 204 -25.69 -3.16 -0.45
CA PHE A 204 -26.59 -3.42 0.67
C PHE A 204 -25.80 -3.71 1.97
N ASP A 205 -24.83 -4.63 1.91
CA ASP A 205 -24.05 -5.06 3.07
C ASP A 205 -23.11 -3.95 3.55
N ALA A 206 -22.45 -3.25 2.62
CA ALA A 206 -21.57 -2.12 2.96
C ALA A 206 -22.33 -1.01 3.69
N ARG A 207 -23.50 -0.63 3.16
CA ARG A 207 -24.37 0.36 3.80
C ARG A 207 -24.94 -0.11 5.13
N GLY A 208 -25.35 -1.38 5.22
CA GLY A 208 -25.83 -2.00 6.46
C GLY A 208 -24.78 -1.93 7.57
N ARG A 209 -23.53 -2.33 7.27
CA ARG A 209 -22.43 -2.29 8.25
C ARG A 209 -22.08 -0.85 8.70
N LEU A 210 -22.25 0.13 7.83
CA LEU A 210 -21.97 1.53 8.14
C LEU A 210 -23.16 2.27 8.77
N GLY A 211 -24.30 1.60 8.94
CA GLY A 211 -25.53 2.21 9.43
C GLY A 211 -26.08 3.30 8.51
N LEU A 212 -25.96 3.11 7.20
CA LEU A 212 -26.40 4.05 6.16
C LEU A 212 -27.72 3.63 5.55
N PRO A 213 -28.63 4.58 5.25
CA PRO A 213 -29.86 4.28 4.50
C PRO A 213 -29.54 3.80 3.08
N GLN A 214 -30.31 2.84 2.58
CA GLN A 214 -30.09 2.26 1.26
C GLN A 214 -30.36 3.23 0.10
N SER A 215 -31.27 4.17 0.27
CA SER A 215 -31.72 5.14 -0.76
C SER A 215 -30.99 6.47 -0.76
N SER A 216 -30.19 6.78 0.27
CA SER A 216 -29.51 8.06 0.38
C SER A 216 -28.29 8.14 -0.54
N LYS A 217 -27.91 9.34 -0.97
CA LYS A 217 -26.60 9.60 -1.57
C LYS A 217 -25.51 9.50 -0.52
N VAL A 218 -24.42 8.83 -0.82
CA VAL A 218 -23.30 8.61 0.09
C VAL A 218 -22.00 9.06 -0.54
N TRP A 219 -21.33 9.99 0.12
CA TRP A 219 -20.01 10.50 -0.25
C TRP A 219 -18.92 9.82 0.59
N TYR A 220 -17.87 9.37 -0.05
CA TYR A 220 -16.67 8.91 0.64
C TYR A 220 -15.59 9.98 0.59
N VAL A 221 -15.02 10.36 1.72
CA VAL A 221 -14.00 11.41 1.83
C VAL A 221 -12.76 10.85 2.50
N GLN A 222 -11.62 10.83 1.80
CA GLN A 222 -10.33 10.43 2.36
C GLN A 222 -9.18 11.23 1.75
N LEU A 223 -8.58 12.12 2.53
CA LEU A 223 -7.53 13.05 2.08
C LEU A 223 -6.11 12.62 2.49
N GLY A 224 -5.91 11.34 2.81
CA GLY A 224 -4.63 10.77 3.22
C GLY A 224 -4.41 10.77 4.73
N ALA A 225 -3.13 10.68 5.17
CA ALA A 225 -2.78 10.50 6.59
C ALA A 225 -2.58 11.80 7.37
N GLY A 226 -2.67 12.97 6.74
CA GLY A 226 -2.51 14.27 7.40
C GLY A 226 -1.08 14.62 7.84
N GLN A 227 -0.09 13.92 7.34
CA GLN A 227 1.31 14.16 7.73
C GLN A 227 1.99 15.28 6.92
N ILE A 228 1.39 15.69 5.80
CA ILE A 228 1.95 16.72 4.91
C ILE A 228 1.09 17.98 4.92
N ASN A 229 -0.23 17.85 4.95
CA ASN A 229 -1.20 18.94 4.88
C ASN A 229 -2.13 18.91 6.10
N ASP A 230 -2.77 20.06 6.42
CA ASP A 230 -3.89 20.12 7.37
C ASP A 230 -5.17 19.55 6.74
N ILE A 231 -5.25 18.21 6.71
CA ILE A 231 -6.42 17.52 6.15
C ILE A 231 -7.67 17.70 7.02
N GLN A 232 -7.56 18.01 8.30
CA GLN A 232 -8.74 18.15 9.16
C GLN A 232 -9.57 19.35 8.76
N SER A 233 -8.94 20.48 8.53
CA SER A 233 -9.61 21.69 8.01
C SER A 233 -10.20 21.45 6.63
N GLU A 234 -9.45 20.78 5.73
CA GLU A 234 -9.93 20.46 4.39
C GLU A 234 -11.16 19.51 4.43
N ILE A 235 -11.15 18.49 5.29
CA ILE A 235 -12.30 17.58 5.47
C ILE A 235 -13.51 18.34 6.02
N ARG A 236 -13.33 19.24 7.00
CA ARG A 236 -14.43 20.03 7.57
C ARG A 236 -15.11 20.93 6.54
N ILE A 237 -14.32 21.70 5.79
CA ILE A 237 -14.86 22.58 4.72
C ILE A 237 -15.58 21.73 3.65
N THR A 238 -15.04 20.56 3.32
CA THR A 238 -15.64 19.63 2.37
C THR A 238 -16.99 19.11 2.86
N ILE A 239 -17.08 18.65 4.11
CA ILE A 239 -18.34 18.19 4.72
C ILE A 239 -19.38 19.31 4.75
N GLU A 240 -18.98 20.52 5.14
CA GLU A 240 -19.87 21.68 5.15
C GLU A 240 -20.41 21.98 3.74
N ALA A 241 -19.58 21.92 2.71
CA ALA A 241 -20.00 22.10 1.32
C ALA A 241 -20.99 21.02 0.87
N LEU A 242 -20.70 19.75 1.16
CA LEU A 242 -21.57 18.62 0.81
C LEU A 242 -22.95 18.75 1.45
N LEU A 243 -23.01 18.94 2.78
CA LEU A 243 -24.26 19.05 3.52
C LEU A 243 -25.05 20.33 3.21
N LYS A 244 -24.38 21.41 2.77
CA LYS A 244 -25.04 22.63 2.29
C LYS A 244 -25.70 22.42 0.93
N ILE A 245 -25.06 21.66 0.03
CA ILE A 245 -25.53 21.43 -1.34
C ILE A 245 -26.62 20.33 -1.36
N ASP A 246 -26.42 19.27 -0.60
CA ASP A 246 -27.37 18.16 -0.43
C ASP A 246 -27.52 17.82 1.07
N PRO A 247 -28.47 18.46 1.78
CA PRO A 247 -28.66 18.23 3.22
C PRO A 247 -29.07 16.79 3.58
N GLU A 248 -29.58 16.02 2.60
CA GLU A 248 -30.00 14.63 2.81
C GLU A 248 -28.91 13.59 2.55
N CYS A 249 -27.73 14.01 2.04
CA CYS A 249 -26.63 13.10 1.81
C CYS A 249 -25.97 12.63 3.11
N TYR A 250 -25.29 11.50 3.03
CA TYR A 250 -24.40 11.01 4.08
C TYR A 250 -22.94 11.13 3.64
N VAL A 251 -22.08 11.42 4.59
CA VAL A 251 -20.63 11.52 4.35
C VAL A 251 -19.92 10.48 5.19
N VAL A 252 -19.16 9.61 4.53
CA VAL A 252 -18.29 8.63 5.19
C VAL A 252 -16.85 9.10 5.08
N VAL A 253 -16.24 9.39 6.21
CA VAL A 253 -14.85 9.84 6.26
C VAL A 253 -13.95 8.65 6.56
N GLY A 254 -13.11 8.28 5.60
CA GLY A 254 -12.08 7.27 5.78
C GLY A 254 -10.95 7.79 6.66
N GLU A 255 -10.83 7.26 7.88
CA GLU A 255 -9.73 7.61 8.78
C GLU A 255 -8.50 6.76 8.47
N SER A 256 -7.36 7.41 8.26
CA SER A 256 -6.10 6.69 8.09
C SER A 256 -5.66 6.06 9.41
N LEU A 257 -5.21 4.81 9.38
CA LEU A 257 -4.63 4.13 10.54
C LEU A 257 -3.37 4.82 11.09
N LEU A 258 -2.68 5.62 10.28
CA LEU A 258 -1.50 6.39 10.65
C LEU A 258 -1.80 7.86 11.00
N GLY A 259 -3.04 8.30 10.78
CA GLY A 259 -3.47 9.68 11.00
C GLY A 259 -3.92 9.95 12.42
N ASN A 260 -4.18 11.22 12.69
CA ASN A 260 -4.82 11.63 13.93
C ASN A 260 -6.29 11.21 13.94
N ARG A 261 -6.81 10.90 15.12
CA ARG A 261 -8.23 10.61 15.29
C ARG A 261 -9.09 11.82 14.94
N ILE A 262 -10.13 11.57 14.16
CA ILE A 262 -11.10 12.58 13.72
C ILE A 262 -12.43 12.31 14.40
N SER A 263 -13.16 13.38 14.75
CA SER A 263 -14.51 13.27 15.30
C SER A 263 -15.42 14.36 14.73
N PHE A 264 -16.67 14.01 14.49
CA PHE A 264 -17.73 14.93 14.03
C PHE A 264 -18.98 14.71 14.88
N SER A 265 -19.68 15.79 15.19
CA SER A 265 -20.93 15.75 15.95
C SER A 265 -22.18 15.64 15.06
N ASN A 266 -22.01 15.64 13.73
CA ASN A 266 -23.12 15.56 12.79
C ASN A 266 -23.56 14.12 12.58
N GLU A 267 -24.86 13.83 12.75
CA GLU A 267 -25.44 12.50 12.59
C GLU A 267 -25.42 11.93 11.16
N ARG A 268 -25.17 12.77 10.16
CA ARG A 268 -25.02 12.34 8.76
C ARG A 268 -23.57 12.04 8.39
N VAL A 269 -22.63 12.22 9.32
CA VAL A 269 -21.22 11.91 9.13
C VAL A 269 -20.88 10.60 9.84
N ARG A 270 -20.29 9.67 9.12
CA ARG A 270 -19.76 8.40 9.64
C ARG A 270 -18.26 8.40 9.50
N ILE A 271 -17.57 7.80 10.44
CA ILE A 271 -16.12 7.59 10.36
C ILE A 271 -15.85 6.12 10.12
N LEU A 272 -15.17 5.83 9.01
CA LEU A 272 -14.74 4.49 8.66
C LEU A 272 -13.31 4.28 9.15
N ARG A 273 -13.14 3.41 10.15
CA ARG A 273 -11.86 3.05 10.78
C ARG A 273 -11.42 1.63 10.46
N ASP A 274 -12.02 1.06 9.46
CA ASP A 274 -11.69 -0.29 9.02
C ASP A 274 -10.54 -0.29 8.01
N TYR A 275 -9.89 -1.43 7.83
CA TYR A 275 -8.86 -1.60 6.82
C TYR A 275 -8.95 -3.03 6.23
N PRO A 276 -8.92 -3.12 4.91
CA PRO A 276 -8.89 -2.04 3.91
C PRO A 276 -10.27 -1.38 3.69
N ASN A 277 -10.31 -0.06 3.59
CA ASN A 277 -11.55 0.67 3.34
C ASN A 277 -12.22 0.28 2.02
N ALA A 278 -11.44 -0.22 1.06
CA ALA A 278 -11.90 -0.59 -0.27
C ALA A 278 -13.03 -1.63 -0.26
N ILE A 279 -13.13 -2.47 0.77
CA ILE A 279 -14.23 -3.46 0.86
C ILE A 279 -15.63 -2.82 0.89
N TYR A 280 -15.72 -1.52 1.26
CA TYR A 280 -16.98 -0.77 1.37
C TYR A 280 -17.33 0.04 0.13
N PHE A 281 -16.47 0.13 -0.89
CA PHE A 281 -16.59 1.14 -1.95
C PHE A 281 -17.86 1.00 -2.78
N LYS A 282 -18.40 -0.19 -2.97
CA LYS A 282 -19.72 -0.37 -3.60
C LYS A 282 -20.88 0.29 -2.82
N GLY A 283 -20.67 0.64 -1.56
CA GLY A 283 -21.66 1.35 -0.72
C GLY A 283 -21.76 2.85 -1.01
N PHE A 284 -20.78 3.43 -1.73
CA PHE A 284 -20.68 4.86 -1.97
C PHE A 284 -21.12 5.22 -3.39
N ASP A 285 -21.60 6.44 -3.57
CA ASP A 285 -22.05 6.97 -4.87
C ASP A 285 -21.03 7.95 -5.47
N TYR A 286 -20.26 8.64 -4.61
CA TYR A 286 -19.23 9.62 -4.99
C TYR A 286 -18.06 9.55 -4.02
N ALA A 287 -16.89 10.00 -4.48
CA ALA A 287 -15.73 10.12 -3.62
C ALA A 287 -15.04 11.50 -3.70
N ILE A 288 -14.37 11.87 -2.62
CA ILE A 288 -13.42 12.99 -2.57
C ILE A 288 -12.10 12.42 -2.00
N GLN A 289 -11.04 12.42 -2.81
CA GLN A 289 -9.82 11.68 -2.53
C GLN A 289 -8.58 12.56 -2.74
N ALA A 290 -7.52 12.28 -1.97
CA ALA A 290 -6.18 12.66 -2.42
C ALA A 290 -5.78 11.80 -3.64
N GLY A 291 -4.95 12.35 -4.54
CA GLY A 291 -4.51 11.65 -5.75
C GLY A 291 -3.39 10.63 -5.53
N GLY A 292 -3.34 9.97 -4.37
CA GLY A 292 -2.37 8.90 -4.10
C GLY A 292 -2.56 7.71 -5.03
N TYR A 293 -1.47 6.98 -5.31
CA TYR A 293 -1.48 5.86 -6.27
C TYR A 293 -2.61 4.85 -6.01
N ASN A 294 -2.68 4.28 -4.81
CA ASN A 294 -3.69 3.25 -4.50
C ASN A 294 -5.10 3.82 -4.62
N SER A 295 -5.38 4.95 -3.94
CA SER A 295 -6.71 5.57 -3.95
C SER A 295 -7.17 5.95 -5.36
N PHE A 296 -6.27 6.44 -6.22
CA PHE A 296 -6.61 6.76 -7.60
C PHE A 296 -7.04 5.51 -8.38
N HIS A 297 -6.22 4.45 -8.32
CA HIS A 297 -6.52 3.22 -9.07
C HIS A 297 -7.73 2.48 -8.53
N GLU A 298 -7.97 2.50 -7.21
CA GLU A 298 -9.19 1.98 -6.59
C GLU A 298 -10.44 2.70 -7.14
N MET A 299 -10.43 4.04 -7.20
CA MET A 299 -11.56 4.80 -7.74
C MET A 299 -11.74 4.58 -9.25
N ARG A 300 -10.64 4.52 -10.01
CA ARG A 300 -10.66 4.27 -11.45
C ARG A 300 -11.27 2.91 -11.78
N THR A 301 -10.86 1.85 -11.06
CA THR A 301 -11.38 0.49 -11.24
C THR A 301 -12.87 0.40 -10.94
N MET A 302 -13.36 1.19 -9.98
CA MET A 302 -14.78 1.27 -9.65
C MET A 302 -15.58 2.21 -10.56
N ALA A 303 -14.93 2.91 -11.50
CA ALA A 303 -15.52 4.02 -12.26
C ALA A 303 -16.30 5.00 -11.36
N MET A 304 -15.80 5.23 -10.14
CA MET A 304 -16.48 6.05 -9.14
C MET A 304 -16.27 7.53 -9.42
N PRO A 305 -17.33 8.32 -9.61
CA PRO A 305 -17.20 9.77 -9.79
C PRO A 305 -16.45 10.38 -8.62
N THR A 306 -15.26 10.94 -8.87
CA THR A 306 -14.34 11.36 -7.80
C THR A 306 -13.86 12.78 -8.00
N ILE A 307 -13.91 13.58 -6.92
CA ILE A 307 -13.23 14.87 -6.86
C ILE A 307 -11.86 14.64 -6.23
N PHE A 308 -10.80 14.99 -6.93
CA PHE A 308 -9.44 14.83 -6.44
C PHE A 308 -8.88 16.13 -5.86
N TYR A 309 -8.27 15.99 -4.68
CA TYR A 309 -7.48 17.05 -4.02
C TYR A 309 -6.00 16.60 -4.03
N PRO A 310 -5.29 16.78 -5.17
CA PRO A 310 -3.93 16.30 -5.28
C PRO A 310 -3.00 16.98 -4.28
N ASN A 311 -2.16 16.20 -3.60
CA ASN A 311 -1.15 16.76 -2.74
C ASN A 311 0.03 17.30 -3.57
N MET A 312 0.17 18.62 -3.64
CA MET A 312 1.20 19.31 -4.41
C MET A 312 2.59 19.24 -3.75
N ASN A 313 2.64 18.94 -2.45
CA ASN A 313 3.88 18.95 -1.65
C ASN A 313 4.57 17.58 -1.59
N THR A 314 4.12 16.59 -2.36
CA THR A 314 4.81 15.31 -2.49
C THR A 314 6.15 15.47 -3.18
N GLY A 315 7.21 14.84 -2.65
CA GLY A 315 8.57 15.00 -3.18
C GLY A 315 8.79 14.34 -4.56
N MET A 316 8.18 13.19 -4.79
CA MET A 316 8.42 12.36 -5.98
C MET A 316 7.16 11.97 -6.74
N ASP A 317 6.03 11.82 -6.06
CA ASP A 317 4.75 11.38 -6.63
C ASP A 317 4.04 12.54 -7.31
N ASP A 318 3.73 12.44 -8.61
CA ASP A 318 2.99 13.46 -9.35
C ASP A 318 1.49 13.19 -9.29
N GLN A 319 0.89 13.53 -8.14
CA GLN A 319 -0.53 13.33 -7.93
C GLN A 319 -1.40 14.20 -8.84
N LEU A 320 -0.96 15.43 -9.14
CA LEU A 320 -1.71 16.33 -10.02
C LEU A 320 -1.83 15.75 -11.43
N ALA A 321 -0.70 15.34 -12.02
CA ALA A 321 -0.72 14.76 -13.35
C ALA A 321 -1.60 13.50 -13.41
N ARG A 322 -1.55 12.64 -12.38
CA ARG A 322 -2.40 11.45 -12.29
C ARG A 322 -3.88 11.82 -12.21
N CYS A 323 -4.25 12.80 -11.38
CA CYS A 323 -5.65 13.22 -11.24
C CYS A 323 -6.20 13.87 -12.50
N LYS A 324 -5.37 14.56 -13.30
CA LYS A 324 -5.81 15.14 -14.57
C LYS A 324 -6.22 14.08 -15.59
N VAL A 325 -5.65 12.88 -15.52
CA VAL A 325 -6.12 11.76 -16.35
C VAL A 325 -7.59 11.43 -16.07
N ALA A 326 -8.04 11.51 -14.81
CA ALA A 326 -9.45 11.29 -14.49
C ALA A 326 -10.38 12.36 -15.09
N GLU A 327 -9.92 13.62 -15.21
CA GLU A 327 -10.66 14.68 -15.92
C GLU A 327 -10.71 14.41 -17.42
N GLU A 328 -9.60 14.02 -18.01
CA GLU A 328 -9.49 13.70 -19.45
C GLU A 328 -10.34 12.48 -19.81
N GLU A 329 -10.41 11.48 -18.94
CA GLU A 329 -11.23 10.28 -19.08
C GLU A 329 -12.71 10.53 -18.71
N GLY A 330 -13.07 11.68 -18.16
CA GLY A 330 -14.44 12.09 -17.90
C GLY A 330 -15.11 11.49 -16.66
N TRP A 331 -14.37 10.88 -15.72
CA TRP A 331 -14.92 10.29 -14.49
C TRP A 331 -14.53 11.00 -13.20
N GLY A 332 -13.65 12.00 -13.29
CA GLY A 332 -13.18 12.77 -12.13
C GLY A 332 -13.06 14.26 -12.38
N LEU A 333 -12.89 15.03 -11.31
CA LEU A 333 -12.62 16.46 -11.32
C LEU A 333 -11.43 16.75 -10.40
N VAL A 334 -10.64 17.79 -10.72
CA VAL A 334 -9.48 18.18 -9.90
C VAL A 334 -9.71 19.54 -9.25
N VAL A 335 -9.52 19.62 -7.94
CA VAL A 335 -9.54 20.88 -7.17
C VAL A 335 -8.12 21.16 -6.67
N GLU A 336 -7.38 21.98 -7.42
CA GLU A 336 -6.00 22.37 -7.08
C GLU A 336 -5.99 23.38 -5.92
N HIS A 337 -6.91 24.35 -5.92
CA HIS A 337 -7.05 25.36 -4.90
C HIS A 337 -8.33 25.11 -4.07
N ARG A 338 -8.13 24.66 -2.82
CA ARG A 338 -9.21 24.17 -1.93
C ARG A 338 -9.90 25.32 -1.20
N VAL A 339 -10.36 26.31 -1.96
CA VAL A 339 -11.25 27.36 -1.47
C VAL A 339 -12.70 26.92 -1.62
N LYS A 340 -13.57 27.47 -0.78
CA LYS A 340 -14.97 27.05 -0.68
C LYS A 340 -15.71 27.10 -2.01
N GLU A 341 -15.47 28.16 -2.79
CA GLU A 341 -16.10 28.37 -4.09
C GLU A 341 -15.76 27.25 -5.08
N ASN A 342 -14.49 26.84 -5.13
CA ASN A 342 -14.02 25.76 -6.01
C ASN A 342 -14.58 24.40 -5.58
N ILE A 343 -14.66 24.16 -4.26
CA ILE A 343 -15.25 22.94 -3.70
C ILE A 343 -16.74 22.88 -4.02
N ASP A 344 -17.50 23.97 -3.76
CA ASP A 344 -18.92 24.06 -4.06
C ASP A 344 -19.20 23.84 -5.57
N ALA A 345 -18.36 24.40 -6.46
CA ALA A 345 -18.47 24.21 -7.90
C ALA A 345 -18.20 22.76 -8.32
N ALA A 346 -17.14 22.14 -7.80
CA ALA A 346 -16.79 20.77 -8.11
C ALA A 346 -17.85 19.78 -7.63
N VAL A 347 -18.40 19.96 -6.42
CA VAL A 347 -19.47 19.12 -5.88
C VAL A 347 -20.73 19.17 -6.75
N ARG A 348 -21.10 20.36 -7.26
CA ARG A 348 -22.25 20.50 -8.17
C ARG A 348 -21.98 19.84 -9.51
N ALA A 349 -20.78 20.02 -10.06
CA ALA A 349 -20.40 19.50 -11.37
C ALA A 349 -20.32 17.97 -11.40
N ILE A 350 -19.73 17.34 -10.38
CA ILE A 350 -19.52 15.88 -10.36
C ILE A 350 -20.85 15.11 -10.31
N VAL A 351 -21.89 15.69 -9.70
CA VAL A 351 -23.22 15.05 -9.64
C VAL A 351 -23.87 14.96 -11.05
N ILE A 352 -23.45 15.84 -11.96
CA ILE A 352 -23.96 15.89 -13.34
C ILE A 352 -23.09 15.00 -14.26
N LEU A 353 -21.89 14.64 -13.83
CA LEU A 353 -20.96 13.86 -14.64
C LEU A 353 -21.59 12.51 -14.97
N GLN A 354 -21.78 12.24 -16.28
CA GLN A 354 -22.26 10.94 -16.73
C GLN A 354 -21.11 9.95 -16.67
N GLN A 355 -21.34 8.82 -16.01
CA GLN A 355 -20.40 7.72 -16.03
C GLN A 355 -20.36 7.11 -17.44
N ASP A 356 -19.20 7.16 -18.07
CA ASP A 356 -18.98 6.39 -19.27
C ASP A 356 -18.69 4.95 -18.88
N LYS A 357 -19.63 4.04 -19.18
CA LYS A 357 -19.54 2.61 -18.84
C LYS A 357 -18.43 1.87 -19.58
N SER A 358 -17.71 2.53 -20.48
CA SER A 358 -16.62 1.94 -21.25
C SER A 358 -15.36 1.61 -20.40
N LEU A 359 -15.29 2.08 -19.16
CA LEU A 359 -14.19 1.78 -18.22
C LEU A 359 -14.25 0.35 -17.65
N ASP A 360 -15.34 -0.37 -17.85
CA ASP A 360 -15.52 -1.75 -17.35
C ASP A 360 -14.51 -2.78 -17.93
N SER A 361 -13.75 -2.42 -18.96
CA SER A 361 -12.86 -3.37 -19.66
C SER A 361 -11.42 -3.42 -19.13
N MET A 362 -11.07 -2.66 -18.10
CA MET A 362 -9.69 -2.62 -17.56
C MET A 362 -9.47 -3.44 -16.28
N VAL A 363 -10.43 -4.26 -15.89
CA VAL A 363 -10.26 -5.15 -14.73
C VAL A 363 -9.53 -6.41 -15.17
N HIS A 364 -8.19 -6.33 -15.25
CA HIS A 364 -7.35 -7.53 -15.22
C HIS A 364 -7.04 -7.87 -13.76
N ASP A 365 -7.02 -9.15 -13.41
CA ASP A 365 -6.51 -9.58 -12.12
C ASP A 365 -5.10 -8.99 -11.95
N SER A 366 -4.97 -8.04 -11.04
CA SER A 366 -3.74 -7.28 -10.84
C SER A 366 -2.62 -8.13 -10.24
N THR A 367 -2.82 -9.43 -10.06
CA THR A 367 -1.92 -10.32 -9.33
C THR A 367 -1.54 -11.62 -10.09
N GLU A 368 -2.05 -11.84 -11.32
CA GLU A 368 -1.71 -13.04 -12.13
C GLU A 368 -0.21 -13.19 -12.36
N TRP A 369 0.51 -12.09 -12.58
CA TRP A 369 1.96 -12.05 -12.79
C TRP A 369 2.78 -12.62 -11.62
N ILE A 370 2.18 -12.71 -10.43
CA ILE A 370 2.87 -13.22 -9.23
C ILE A 370 3.15 -14.73 -9.37
N GLY A 371 2.21 -15.47 -9.98
CA GLY A 371 2.40 -16.89 -10.26
C GLY A 371 3.58 -17.13 -11.19
N GLU A 372 3.74 -16.32 -12.23
CA GLU A 372 4.87 -16.38 -13.14
C GLU A 372 6.19 -16.07 -12.42
N LEU A 373 6.22 -15.00 -11.61
CA LEU A 373 7.41 -14.59 -10.87
C LEU A 373 7.91 -15.66 -9.89
N ILE A 374 6.99 -16.40 -9.23
CA ILE A 374 7.33 -17.45 -8.26
C ILE A 374 7.72 -18.74 -8.99
N ASN A 375 7.03 -19.09 -10.08
CA ASN A 375 7.25 -20.33 -10.83
C ASN A 375 8.52 -20.29 -11.69
N ASP A 376 9.00 -19.13 -12.11
CA ASP A 376 10.28 -19.00 -12.82
C ASP A 376 11.47 -19.52 -11.99
N GLU A 377 11.39 -19.50 -10.67
CA GLU A 377 12.42 -20.08 -9.81
C GLU A 377 12.40 -21.62 -9.78
N THR A 378 11.26 -22.26 -10.05
CA THR A 378 11.19 -23.72 -10.14
C THR A 378 11.84 -24.26 -11.42
N ASN A 379 11.98 -23.43 -12.46
CA ASN A 379 12.63 -23.80 -13.71
C ASN A 379 14.16 -23.63 -13.69
N LEU A 380 14.73 -22.81 -12.79
CA LEU A 380 16.19 -22.67 -12.67
C LEU A 380 16.89 -23.93 -12.10
N ALA A 381 16.18 -24.76 -11.36
CA ALA A 381 16.70 -26.04 -10.88
C ALA A 381 16.85 -27.12 -11.99
N ASN A 382 16.31 -26.90 -13.18
CA ASN A 382 16.36 -27.84 -14.30
C ASN A 382 17.45 -27.53 -15.37
N PHE A 383 18.27 -26.50 -15.16
CA PHE A 383 19.35 -26.12 -16.09
C PHE A 383 20.79 -26.47 -15.59
N GLU A 384 20.94 -27.19 -14.47
CA GLU A 384 22.20 -27.81 -14.12
C GLU A 384 22.20 -29.27 -14.59
N HIS A 385 22.46 -29.48 -15.88
CA HIS A 385 23.04 -30.72 -16.43
C HIS A 385 23.91 -30.42 -17.65
#